data_e8aff447e7eff464539ea92edb80ccd3
#
_entry.id   e8aff447e7eff464539ea92edb80ccd3
#
_cell.length_a   1.000
_cell.length_b   1.000
_cell.length_c   1.000
_cell.angle_alpha   90.00
_cell.angle_beta   90.00
_cell.angle_gamma   90.00
#
_symmetry.space_group_name_H-M   'P 1'
#
loop_
_entity.id
_entity.type
_entity.pdbx_description
1 polymer ?
#
loop_
_entity_poly.entity_id
_entity_poly.type
_entity_poly.pdbx_seq_one_letter_code
_entity_poly.pdbx_strand_id
1 'polypeptide(L)'
;MASAGFGSAPHMAGELFNMMAGVNMVHVPYRGQGPALTDLLGGQVQVLFATTPGTTDYIATGKLRALAVTTASRAEMLPPLPPAGDFVPGYDASQWYGLSAPKNTPAEIVDRLNREINAALADPGMKSRFADIGGEPLPGSAEAYGRLIAEETGKWGKVVRAAGLKPE
;
A
#
# COMPACT_ATOMS: atom_id res chain seq x y z
N MET A 1 -7.67 -0.35 15.37
CA MET A 1 -7.59 -0.13 13.92
C MET A 1 -8.04 -1.37 13.17
N ALA A 2 -8.78 -1.20 12.10
CA ALA A 2 -9.19 -2.30 11.23
C ALA A 2 -8.18 -2.54 10.10
N SER A 3 -8.16 -3.75 9.56
CA SER A 3 -7.40 -4.11 8.36
C SER A 3 -8.09 -5.19 7.53
N ALA A 4 -7.57 -5.46 6.35
CA ALA A 4 -8.06 -6.53 5.47
C ALA A 4 -7.61 -7.94 5.89
N GLY A 5 -7.00 -8.10 7.07
CA GLY A 5 -6.54 -9.36 7.63
C GLY A 5 -5.11 -9.31 8.15
N PHE A 6 -4.70 -10.35 8.86
CA PHE A 6 -3.34 -10.48 9.36
C PHE A 6 -2.32 -10.50 8.21
N GLY A 7 -1.20 -9.80 8.38
CA GLY A 7 -0.13 -9.70 7.38
C GLY A 7 -0.49 -8.92 6.11
N SER A 8 -1.72 -8.43 5.97
CA SER A 8 -2.11 -7.59 4.83
C SER A 8 -1.36 -6.25 4.85
N ALA A 9 -1.23 -5.59 3.68
CA ALA A 9 -0.61 -4.27 3.61
C ALA A 9 -1.28 -3.23 4.52
N PRO A 10 -2.63 -3.17 4.64
CA PRO A 10 -3.31 -2.35 5.63
C PRO A 10 -2.92 -2.66 7.10
N HIS A 11 -2.76 -3.92 7.46
CA HIS A 11 -2.29 -4.30 8.79
C HIS A 11 -0.87 -3.81 9.05
N MET A 12 0.03 -4.09 8.11
CA MET A 12 1.44 -3.70 8.22
C MET A 12 1.61 -2.16 8.27
N ALA A 13 0.81 -1.42 7.50
CA ALA A 13 0.78 0.04 7.56
C ALA A 13 0.39 0.55 8.95
N GLY A 14 -0.62 -0.05 9.56
CA GLY A 14 -1.04 0.31 10.92
C GLY A 14 0.00 -0.03 11.98
N GLU A 15 0.66 -1.19 11.89
CA GLU A 15 1.73 -1.58 12.81
C GLU A 15 2.97 -0.69 12.67
N LEU A 16 3.32 -0.31 11.45
CA LEU A 16 4.38 0.67 11.21
C LEU A 16 4.02 2.03 11.87
N PHE A 17 2.76 2.46 11.74
CA PHE A 17 2.29 3.69 12.37
C PHE A 17 2.35 3.58 13.89
N ASN A 18 1.86 2.49 14.50
CA ASN A 18 1.96 2.24 15.93
C ASN A 18 3.41 2.37 16.43
N MET A 19 4.33 1.71 15.72
CA MET A 19 5.76 1.70 16.08
C MET A 19 6.39 3.09 15.98
N MET A 20 6.12 3.83 14.91
CA MET A 20 6.78 5.11 14.65
C MET A 20 6.16 6.28 15.41
N ALA A 21 4.85 6.29 15.59
CA ALA A 21 4.13 7.31 16.34
C ALA A 21 4.12 7.05 17.86
N GLY A 22 4.60 5.89 18.32
CA GLY A 22 4.60 5.53 19.74
C GLY A 22 3.19 5.33 20.31
N VAL A 23 2.23 4.91 19.48
CA VAL A 23 0.85 4.64 19.89
C VAL A 23 0.55 3.14 19.84
N ASN A 24 -0.55 2.73 20.46
CA ASN A 24 -0.97 1.32 20.51
C ASN A 24 -2.45 1.20 20.12
N MET A 25 -2.72 1.16 18.81
CA MET A 25 -4.06 0.88 18.29
C MET A 25 -4.29 -0.62 18.25
N VAL A 26 -5.32 -1.11 18.94
CA VAL A 26 -5.69 -2.53 18.91
C VAL A 26 -6.10 -2.92 17.48
N HIS A 27 -5.45 -3.96 16.94
CA HIS A 27 -5.75 -4.48 15.61
C HIS A 27 -7.00 -5.38 15.61
N VAL A 28 -7.92 -5.10 14.69
CA VAL A 28 -9.12 -5.90 14.41
C VAL A 28 -9.04 -6.39 12.97
N PRO A 29 -8.70 -7.68 12.76
CA PRO A 29 -8.58 -8.24 11.41
C PRO A 29 -9.93 -8.60 10.81
N TYR A 30 -10.11 -8.31 9.52
CA TYR A 30 -11.28 -8.70 8.74
C TYR A 30 -10.90 -9.60 7.56
N ARG A 31 -11.88 -10.28 6.97
CA ARG A 31 -11.68 -11.07 5.75
C ARG A 31 -11.79 -10.18 4.50
N GLY A 32 -10.91 -9.18 4.39
CA GLY A 32 -10.90 -8.21 3.30
C GLY A 32 -11.34 -6.80 3.72
N GLN A 33 -11.20 -5.85 2.78
CA GLN A 33 -11.51 -4.42 3.05
C GLN A 33 -13.03 -4.17 3.19
N GLY A 34 -13.87 -4.89 2.44
CA GLY A 34 -15.33 -4.69 2.44
C GLY A 34 -15.96 -4.80 3.85
N PRO A 35 -15.82 -5.92 4.56
CA PRO A 35 -16.31 -6.05 5.93
C PRO A 35 -15.72 -5.02 6.89
N ALA A 36 -14.42 -4.67 6.75
CA ALA A 36 -13.79 -3.64 7.57
C ALA A 36 -14.40 -2.25 7.35
N LEU A 37 -14.73 -1.91 6.10
CA LEU A 37 -15.44 -0.66 5.76
C LEU A 37 -16.86 -0.63 6.33
N THR A 38 -17.58 -1.75 6.29
CA THR A 38 -18.93 -1.84 6.88
C THR A 38 -18.90 -1.51 8.36
N ASP A 39 -17.97 -2.09 9.11
CA ASP A 39 -17.84 -1.86 10.54
C ASP A 39 -17.29 -0.47 10.88
N LEU A 40 -16.43 0.10 10.00
CA LEU A 40 -16.01 1.49 10.14
C LEU A 40 -17.18 2.46 9.97
N LEU A 41 -18.00 2.25 8.94
CA LEU A 41 -19.23 3.05 8.69
C LEU A 41 -20.26 2.88 9.82
N GLY A 42 -20.32 1.70 10.42
CA GLY A 42 -21.16 1.39 11.57
C GLY A 42 -20.60 1.84 12.92
N GLY A 43 -19.38 2.44 12.95
CA GLY A 43 -18.74 2.93 14.17
C GLY A 43 -18.18 1.84 15.09
N GLN A 44 -18.15 0.58 14.65
CA GLN A 44 -17.59 -0.54 15.45
C GLN A 44 -16.07 -0.45 15.56
N VAL A 45 -15.43 0.15 14.59
CA VAL A 45 -14.00 0.49 14.58
C VAL A 45 -13.82 1.96 14.22
N GLN A 46 -12.74 2.59 14.69
CA GLN A 46 -12.54 4.03 14.58
C GLN A 46 -11.55 4.43 13.50
N VAL A 47 -10.65 3.53 13.11
CA VAL A 47 -9.59 3.77 12.11
C VAL A 47 -9.46 2.56 11.20
N LEU A 48 -9.28 2.82 9.92
CA LEU A 48 -8.95 1.81 8.91
C LEU A 48 -7.78 2.34 8.07
N PHE A 49 -6.71 1.55 8.00
CA PHE A 49 -5.73 1.70 6.92
C PHE A 49 -6.31 0.99 5.71
N ALA A 50 -6.59 1.72 4.65
CA ALA A 50 -7.33 1.22 3.51
C ALA A 50 -6.54 1.37 2.21
N THR A 51 -6.80 0.47 1.25
CA THR A 51 -6.42 0.73 -0.13
C THR A 51 -7.43 1.68 -0.76
N THR A 52 -6.99 2.50 -1.70
CA THR A 52 -7.82 3.53 -2.35
C THR A 52 -9.09 2.99 -3.00
N PRO A 53 -9.06 1.85 -3.73
CA PRO A 53 -10.28 1.28 -4.31
C PRO A 53 -11.35 0.99 -3.25
N GLY A 54 -12.58 1.46 -3.52
CA GLY A 54 -13.74 1.23 -2.66
C GLY A 54 -13.88 2.18 -1.47
N THR A 55 -13.00 3.18 -1.32
CA THR A 55 -13.11 4.20 -0.26
C THR A 55 -13.48 5.58 -0.79
N THR A 56 -13.14 5.88 -2.03
CA THR A 56 -13.29 7.20 -2.66
C THR A 56 -14.71 7.72 -2.62
N ASP A 57 -15.71 6.89 -2.91
CA ASP A 57 -17.12 7.29 -2.91
C ASP A 57 -17.61 7.66 -1.49
N TYR A 58 -17.18 6.93 -0.48
CA TYR A 58 -17.52 7.24 0.92
C TYR A 58 -16.84 8.52 1.40
N ILE A 59 -15.64 8.80 0.93
CA ILE A 59 -14.93 10.06 1.20
C ILE A 59 -15.62 11.20 0.49
N ALA A 60 -15.93 11.07 -0.80
CA ALA A 60 -16.59 12.09 -1.60
C ALA A 60 -18.00 12.45 -1.07
N THR A 61 -18.72 11.45 -0.53
CA THR A 61 -20.06 11.65 0.06
C THR A 61 -20.02 12.05 1.55
N GLY A 62 -18.84 12.25 2.12
CA GLY A 62 -18.66 12.66 3.52
C GLY A 62 -19.00 11.57 4.56
N LYS A 63 -19.24 10.33 4.13
CA LYS A 63 -19.50 9.20 5.03
C LYS A 63 -18.23 8.71 5.73
N LEU A 64 -17.08 8.92 5.12
CA LEU A 64 -15.77 8.68 5.71
C LEU A 64 -14.94 9.97 5.68
N ARG A 65 -14.20 10.19 6.76
CA ARG A 65 -13.20 11.25 6.83
C ARG A 65 -11.82 10.65 6.52
N ALA A 66 -11.27 10.98 5.36
CA ALA A 66 -9.87 10.69 5.09
C ALA A 66 -8.97 11.64 5.90
N LEU A 67 -7.94 11.10 6.52
CA LEU A 67 -7.05 11.86 7.41
C LEU A 67 -5.71 12.16 6.73
N ALA A 68 -5.11 11.17 6.10
CA ALA A 68 -3.83 11.25 5.42
C ALA A 68 -3.69 10.13 4.39
N VAL A 69 -2.72 10.26 3.49
CA VAL A 69 -2.25 9.15 2.66
C VAL A 69 -1.03 8.50 3.31
N THR A 70 -0.83 7.21 3.08
CA THR A 70 0.28 6.44 3.66
C THR A 70 1.54 6.45 2.81
N THR A 71 1.48 7.07 1.63
CA THR A 71 2.61 7.27 0.71
C THR A 71 3.53 8.38 1.19
N ALA A 72 4.81 8.35 0.79
CA ALA A 72 5.79 9.39 1.13
C ALA A 72 5.45 10.77 0.54
N SER A 73 4.70 10.81 -0.56
CA SER A 73 4.21 12.03 -1.21
C SER A 73 2.69 12.04 -1.29
N ARG A 74 2.11 13.20 -1.63
CA ARG A 74 0.66 13.32 -1.88
C ARG A 74 0.24 12.43 -3.04
N ALA A 75 -0.90 11.78 -2.90
CA ALA A 75 -1.50 11.01 -3.97
C ALA A 75 -2.29 11.93 -4.92
N GLU A 76 -2.11 11.79 -6.23
CA GLU A 76 -2.81 12.61 -7.24
C GLU A 76 -4.34 12.50 -7.13
N MET A 77 -4.86 11.33 -6.77
CA MET A 77 -6.30 11.12 -6.59
C MET A 77 -6.89 11.79 -5.34
N LEU A 78 -6.06 12.10 -4.36
CA LEU A 78 -6.49 12.67 -3.08
C LEU A 78 -5.62 13.90 -2.74
N PRO A 79 -5.53 14.89 -3.63
CA PRO A 79 -4.58 16.01 -3.50
C PRO A 79 -4.76 16.85 -2.23
N PRO A 80 -5.95 16.95 -1.60
CA PRO A 80 -6.10 17.70 -0.35
C PRO A 80 -5.46 16.99 0.86
N LEU A 81 -5.23 15.67 0.78
CA LEU A 81 -4.72 14.92 1.92
C LEU A 81 -3.20 15.03 2.05
N PRO A 82 -2.69 15.31 3.25
CA PRO A 82 -1.27 15.29 3.53
C PRO A 82 -0.75 13.85 3.58
N PRO A 83 0.53 13.60 3.31
CA PRO A 83 1.19 12.37 3.70
C PRO A 83 1.19 12.22 5.23
N ALA A 84 1.04 10.99 5.73
CA ALA A 84 1.19 10.72 7.16
C ALA A 84 2.62 11.03 7.65
N GLY A 85 3.61 10.98 6.75
CA GLY A 85 4.99 11.37 7.02
C GLY A 85 5.17 12.84 7.42
N ASP A 86 4.23 13.73 7.09
CA ASP A 86 4.26 15.14 7.53
C ASP A 86 4.08 15.25 9.06
N PHE A 87 3.45 14.26 9.70
CA PHE A 87 3.17 14.20 11.14
C PHE A 87 4.03 13.16 11.86
N VAL A 88 4.41 12.10 11.16
CA VAL A 88 5.27 11.01 11.66
C VAL A 88 6.49 10.92 10.74
N PRO A 89 7.58 11.63 11.03
CA PRO A 89 8.73 11.73 10.13
C PRO A 89 9.29 10.38 9.71
N GLY A 90 9.43 10.18 8.39
CA GLY A 90 9.92 8.93 7.81
C GLY A 90 8.86 7.84 7.64
N TYR A 91 7.59 8.08 8.02
CA TYR A 91 6.52 7.13 7.74
C TYR A 91 6.21 7.06 6.25
N ASP A 92 6.31 5.86 5.70
CA ASP A 92 5.89 5.50 4.34
C ASP A 92 5.45 4.03 4.34
N ALA A 93 4.22 3.79 3.95
CA ALA A 93 3.62 2.46 3.82
C ALA A 93 2.91 2.31 2.48
N SER A 94 3.65 2.57 1.41
CA SER A 94 3.17 2.37 0.05
C SER A 94 2.98 0.88 -0.26
N GLN A 95 1.90 0.54 -0.93
CA GLN A 95 1.69 -0.77 -1.51
C GLN A 95 2.08 -0.74 -2.98
N TRP A 96 2.86 -1.70 -3.42
CA TRP A 96 3.31 -1.82 -4.81
C TRP A 96 3.13 -3.25 -5.32
N TYR A 97 3.05 -3.38 -6.63
CA TYR A 97 2.91 -4.64 -7.35
C TYR A 97 3.98 -4.72 -8.43
N GLY A 98 4.45 -5.92 -8.71
CA GLY A 98 5.43 -6.15 -9.76
C GLY A 98 5.32 -7.54 -10.37
N LEU A 99 5.96 -7.73 -11.52
CA LEU A 99 6.06 -9.01 -12.20
C LEU A 99 7.42 -9.62 -11.93
N SER A 100 7.44 -10.88 -11.54
CA SER A 100 8.66 -11.65 -11.30
C SER A 100 8.70 -12.89 -12.18
N ALA A 101 9.88 -13.26 -12.64
CA ALA A 101 10.12 -14.50 -13.36
C ALA A 101 10.70 -15.59 -12.41
N PRO A 102 10.53 -16.87 -12.71
CA PRO A 102 11.17 -17.95 -11.97
C PRO A 102 12.70 -17.79 -11.91
N LYS A 103 13.29 -18.31 -10.83
CA LYS A 103 14.75 -18.35 -10.71
C LYS A 103 15.37 -19.05 -11.95
N ASN A 104 16.48 -18.54 -12.44
CA ASN A 104 17.20 -19.03 -13.61
C ASN A 104 16.49 -18.81 -14.96
N THR A 105 15.49 -17.94 -15.05
CA THR A 105 14.99 -17.47 -16.35
C THR A 105 16.14 -16.79 -17.11
N PRO A 106 16.41 -17.14 -18.39
CA PRO A 106 17.48 -16.53 -19.19
C PRO A 106 17.37 -15.00 -19.21
N ALA A 107 18.52 -14.32 -19.11
CA ALA A 107 18.58 -12.86 -19.05
C ALA A 107 17.86 -12.18 -20.22
N GLU A 108 18.04 -12.72 -21.43
CA GLU A 108 17.38 -12.21 -22.65
C GLU A 108 15.85 -12.20 -22.56
N ILE A 109 15.26 -13.18 -21.85
CA ILE A 109 13.81 -13.25 -21.61
C ILE A 109 13.41 -12.19 -20.58
N VAL A 110 14.17 -12.05 -19.50
CA VAL A 110 13.94 -11.02 -18.46
C VAL A 110 14.01 -9.63 -19.08
N ASP A 111 15.03 -9.36 -19.89
CA ASP A 111 15.21 -8.08 -20.58
C ASP A 111 14.07 -7.77 -21.57
N ARG A 112 13.61 -8.79 -22.29
CA ARG A 112 12.48 -8.63 -23.20
C ARG A 112 11.20 -8.31 -22.42
N LEU A 113 10.90 -9.07 -21.37
CA LEU A 113 9.73 -8.81 -20.51
C LEU A 113 9.79 -7.41 -19.91
N ASN A 114 10.94 -6.99 -19.38
CA ASN A 114 11.12 -5.66 -18.81
C ASN A 114 10.85 -4.55 -19.84
N ARG A 115 11.36 -4.67 -21.07
CA ARG A 115 11.08 -3.70 -22.14
C ARG A 115 9.58 -3.61 -22.47
N GLU A 116 8.92 -4.76 -22.67
CA GLU A 116 7.50 -4.79 -23.03
C GLU A 116 6.62 -4.24 -21.89
N ILE A 117 6.93 -4.56 -20.63
CA ILE A 117 6.23 -4.05 -19.46
C ILE A 117 6.41 -2.53 -19.35
N ASN A 118 7.63 -2.01 -19.46
CA ASN A 118 7.87 -0.58 -19.40
C ASN A 118 7.17 0.17 -20.56
N ALA A 119 7.13 -0.41 -21.75
CA ALA A 119 6.37 0.15 -22.88
C ALA A 119 4.86 0.19 -22.57
N ALA A 120 4.31 -0.87 -21.99
CA ALA A 120 2.90 -0.91 -21.58
C ALA A 120 2.60 0.12 -20.47
N LEU A 121 3.49 0.28 -19.49
CA LEU A 121 3.34 1.28 -18.41
C LEU A 121 3.44 2.72 -18.93
N ALA A 122 4.09 2.95 -20.07
CA ALA A 122 4.17 4.26 -20.72
C ALA A 122 2.91 4.60 -21.53
N ASP A 123 2.08 3.60 -21.87
CA ASP A 123 0.87 3.78 -22.67
C ASP A 123 -0.17 4.66 -21.96
N PRO A 124 -0.74 5.69 -22.63
CA PRO A 124 -1.71 6.59 -22.01
C PRO A 124 -2.98 5.89 -21.51
N GLY A 125 -3.46 4.87 -22.24
CA GLY A 125 -4.64 4.10 -21.84
C GLY A 125 -4.38 3.26 -20.58
N MET A 126 -3.17 2.72 -20.45
CA MET A 126 -2.76 2.01 -19.23
C MET A 126 -2.64 2.97 -18.04
N LYS A 127 -2.04 4.15 -18.23
CA LYS A 127 -1.96 5.19 -17.18
C LYS A 127 -3.34 5.61 -16.69
N SER A 128 -4.29 5.83 -17.60
CA SER A 128 -5.66 6.16 -17.23
C SER A 128 -6.30 5.05 -16.38
N ARG A 129 -6.13 3.78 -16.76
CA ARG A 129 -6.66 2.65 -16.00
C ARG A 129 -6.05 2.52 -14.61
N PHE A 130 -4.75 2.80 -14.45
CA PHE A 130 -4.12 2.85 -13.14
C PHE A 130 -4.69 4.00 -12.30
N ALA A 131 -4.83 5.20 -12.89
CA ALA A 131 -5.42 6.34 -12.20
C ALA A 131 -6.85 6.03 -11.71
N ASP A 132 -7.69 5.35 -12.52
CA ASP A 132 -9.07 4.99 -12.15
C ASP A 132 -9.14 4.11 -10.88
N ILE A 133 -8.10 3.32 -10.61
CA ILE A 133 -8.01 2.47 -9.41
C ILE A 133 -7.09 3.04 -8.32
N GLY A 134 -6.62 4.27 -8.48
CA GLY A 134 -5.74 4.94 -7.51
C GLY A 134 -4.31 4.45 -7.50
N GLY A 135 -3.86 3.91 -8.61
CA GLY A 135 -2.49 3.46 -8.80
C GLY A 135 -1.69 4.39 -9.70
N GLU A 136 -0.38 4.36 -9.55
CA GLU A 136 0.57 5.05 -10.41
C GLU A 136 1.52 4.05 -11.07
N PRO A 137 1.82 4.18 -12.37
CA PRO A 137 2.84 3.36 -13.02
C PRO A 137 4.21 3.57 -12.40
N LEU A 138 4.92 2.48 -12.10
CA LEU A 138 6.28 2.50 -11.58
C LEU A 138 7.24 1.82 -12.57
N PRO A 139 7.63 2.48 -13.68
CA PRO A 139 8.56 1.91 -14.64
C PRO A 139 9.97 1.83 -14.04
N GLY A 140 10.73 0.81 -14.44
CA GLY A 140 12.09 0.63 -13.94
C GLY A 140 12.79 -0.58 -14.53
N SER A 141 14.08 -0.74 -14.19
CA SER A 141 14.83 -1.92 -14.57
C SER A 141 14.58 -3.10 -13.64
N ALA A 142 14.92 -4.32 -14.08
CA ALA A 142 14.85 -5.52 -13.26
C ALA A 142 15.71 -5.40 -11.98
N GLU A 143 16.89 -4.76 -12.08
CA GLU A 143 17.78 -4.54 -10.93
C GLU A 143 17.17 -3.53 -9.94
N ALA A 144 16.51 -2.47 -10.44
CA ALA A 144 15.81 -1.50 -9.59
C ALA A 144 14.69 -2.17 -8.80
N TYR A 145 13.92 -3.04 -9.45
CA TYR A 145 12.90 -3.84 -8.80
C TYR A 145 13.49 -4.80 -7.77
N GLY A 146 14.61 -5.44 -8.06
CA GLY A 146 15.33 -6.29 -7.11
C GLY A 146 15.81 -5.52 -5.86
N ARG A 147 16.31 -4.29 -6.04
CA ARG A 147 16.67 -3.43 -4.90
C ARG A 147 15.45 -3.05 -4.06
N LEU A 148 14.35 -2.66 -4.69
CA LEU A 148 13.09 -2.36 -4.00
C LEU A 148 12.62 -3.53 -3.14
N ILE A 149 12.63 -4.76 -3.70
CA ILE A 149 12.28 -5.97 -2.93
C ILE A 149 13.19 -6.14 -1.71
N ALA A 150 14.50 -5.97 -1.86
CA ALA A 150 15.46 -6.13 -0.75
C ALA A 150 15.24 -5.07 0.35
N GLU A 151 15.06 -3.82 -0.02
CA GLU A 151 14.82 -2.69 0.88
C GLU A 151 13.51 -2.87 1.66
N GLU A 152 12.41 -3.16 0.95
CA GLU A 152 11.11 -3.39 1.56
C GLU A 152 11.10 -4.66 2.45
N THR A 153 11.79 -5.73 2.04
CA THR A 153 11.95 -6.92 2.89
C THR A 153 12.64 -6.56 4.21
N GLY A 154 13.68 -5.74 4.15
CA GLY A 154 14.38 -5.25 5.35
C GLY A 154 13.50 -4.38 6.24
N LYS A 155 12.77 -3.44 5.65
CA LYS A 155 11.84 -2.53 6.34
C LYS A 155 10.72 -3.30 7.04
N TRP A 156 9.96 -4.10 6.29
CA TRP A 156 8.83 -4.85 6.83
C TRP A 156 9.25 -5.95 7.81
N GLY A 157 10.42 -6.55 7.62
CA GLY A 157 10.99 -7.48 8.59
C GLY A 157 11.21 -6.85 9.98
N LYS A 158 11.52 -5.56 10.06
CA LYS A 158 11.62 -4.83 11.35
C LYS A 158 10.24 -4.66 11.97
N VAL A 159 9.24 -4.29 11.18
CA VAL A 159 7.85 -4.10 11.64
C VAL A 159 7.27 -5.41 12.15
N VAL A 160 7.42 -6.51 11.40
CA VAL A 160 6.97 -7.87 11.80
C VAL A 160 7.55 -8.26 13.15
N ARG A 161 8.85 -8.04 13.37
CA ARG A 161 9.50 -8.36 14.66
C ARG A 161 9.01 -7.45 15.79
N ALA A 162 8.88 -6.15 15.55
CA ALA A 162 8.43 -5.18 16.55
C ALA A 162 6.98 -5.44 16.97
N ALA A 163 6.11 -5.80 16.03
CA ALA A 163 4.72 -6.13 16.29
C ALA A 163 4.52 -7.57 16.82
N GLY A 164 5.59 -8.37 16.96
CA GLY A 164 5.51 -9.76 17.44
C GLY A 164 4.71 -10.69 16.52
N LEU A 165 4.58 -10.35 15.23
CA LEU A 165 3.83 -11.14 14.27
C LEU A 165 4.55 -12.45 13.95
N LYS A 166 3.81 -13.54 13.96
CA LYS A 166 4.29 -14.88 13.58
C LYS A 166 3.65 -15.31 12.27
N PRO A 167 4.37 -16.04 11.41
CA PRO A 167 3.73 -16.71 10.27
C PRO A 167 2.64 -17.65 10.78
N GLU A 168 1.50 -17.65 10.11
CA GLU A 168 0.44 -18.66 10.30
C GLU A 168 0.82 -19.94 9.58
#